data_d1c2c0abb584b77c1a4281ad2d2466c8
#
_entry.id   d1c2c0abb584b77c1a4281ad2d2466c8
#
_cell.length_a   1.000
_cell.length_b   1.000
_cell.length_c   1.000
_cell.angle_alpha   90.00
_cell.angle_beta   90.00
_cell.angle_gamma   90.00
#
_symmetry.space_group_name_H-M   'P 1'
#
loop_
_entity.id
_entity.type
_entity.pdbx_description
1 polymer ?
#
loop_
_entity_poly.entity_id
_entity_poly.type
_entity_poly.pdbx_seq_one_letter_code
_entity_poly.pdbx_strand_id
1 'polypeptide(L)'
;MLLTTKEIALKWGVSATWVTTLCKKGRVEGAVREANRWYIPEEAKKPKDKRSCKNIPAKARFRFVDLFAGIGGFHQAMRYLGGECIMAAEINEECRKTYYLNYRTKEKEIREDVRKINLKPIEPFDVLCAGFPCQPFSKAGAQKGFQDKTRGNLFYTIMDILDLHPEVKFIILENVRNLADKTENWDVITSELAKRNFYITEKPIILSPSDFGIPQIRERVYILGIRKDICNKKIQNNGFIQKGDLELERHFKKCKMGDAWTILENNVDDSYIISAEQERMILAWDEFRAGTGIKVIGYPIWLDSFGVGIADDQEVFQAQGYDNMPEWKQKFLRQNRKLYLENKEFIDEWACKYDMLNKIKLFKKFEWNCGTDVTDIHNCLIQIRQSGIRAKRPTFYPSLVAIVNTPIIWDKNKKHFRKITPREAANLQSFHGGFKFRGTDATQYKQLGNSVNVRVLKILGERLFALANDGWDGDIDDEKN
;
A
#
# COMPACT_ATOMS: atom_id res chain seq x y z
N MET A 1 35.34 -26.24 -3.52
CA MET A 1 35.79 -25.10 -2.67
C MET A 1 34.63 -24.69 -1.75
N LEU A 2 34.91 -24.22 -0.51
CA LEU A 2 33.87 -23.70 0.39
C LEU A 2 33.85 -22.17 0.30
N LEU A 3 32.67 -21.59 0.07
CA LEU A 3 32.44 -20.17 -0.05
C LEU A 3 31.70 -19.63 1.18
N THR A 4 31.91 -18.36 1.51
CA THR A 4 31.17 -17.66 2.57
C THR A 4 29.73 -17.36 2.14
N THR A 5 28.88 -17.03 3.11
CA THR A 5 27.50 -16.59 2.80
C THR A 5 27.45 -15.34 1.92
N LYS A 6 28.48 -14.47 1.96
CA LYS A 6 28.58 -13.28 1.10
C LYS A 6 28.88 -13.65 -0.35
N GLU A 7 29.81 -14.55 -0.58
CA GLU A 7 30.20 -15.00 -1.92
C GLU A 7 29.07 -15.81 -2.58
N ILE A 8 28.45 -16.71 -1.83
CA ILE A 8 27.26 -17.45 -2.31
C ILE A 8 26.09 -16.49 -2.59
N ALA A 9 25.91 -15.46 -1.79
CA ALA A 9 24.88 -14.45 -2.00
C ALA A 9 25.08 -13.74 -3.34
N LEU A 10 26.29 -13.35 -3.68
CA LEU A 10 26.66 -12.80 -5.00
C LEU A 10 26.36 -13.79 -6.13
N LYS A 11 26.82 -15.03 -5.99
CA LYS A 11 26.60 -16.10 -6.99
C LYS A 11 25.10 -16.39 -7.23
N TRP A 12 24.28 -16.35 -6.18
CA TRP A 12 22.85 -16.63 -6.27
C TRP A 12 21.98 -15.39 -6.55
N GLY A 13 22.57 -14.18 -6.54
CA GLY A 13 21.83 -12.91 -6.72
C GLY A 13 20.82 -12.66 -5.59
N VAL A 14 21.25 -12.84 -4.31
CA VAL A 14 20.41 -12.70 -3.12
C VAL A 14 21.17 -12.04 -1.98
N SER A 15 20.50 -11.69 -0.87
CA SER A 15 21.18 -11.14 0.29
C SER A 15 21.92 -12.21 1.11
N ALA A 16 23.07 -11.86 1.71
CA ALA A 16 23.83 -12.73 2.59
C ALA A 16 23.01 -13.17 3.82
N THR A 17 22.13 -12.30 4.30
CA THR A 17 21.18 -12.59 5.41
C THR A 17 20.21 -13.71 5.03
N TRP A 18 19.71 -13.69 3.79
CA TRP A 18 18.82 -14.75 3.28
C TRP A 18 19.57 -16.07 3.19
N VAL A 19 20.79 -16.10 2.65
CA VAL A 19 21.66 -17.30 2.63
C VAL A 19 21.89 -17.83 4.04
N THR A 20 22.26 -16.95 4.99
CA THR A 20 22.45 -17.32 6.40
C THR A 20 21.19 -17.95 7.01
N THR A 21 20.01 -17.40 6.68
CA THR A 21 18.72 -17.93 7.15
C THR A 21 18.44 -19.31 6.56
N LEU A 22 18.77 -19.54 5.29
CA LEU A 22 18.62 -20.85 4.65
C LEU A 22 19.57 -21.89 5.30
N CYS A 23 20.82 -21.53 5.59
CA CYS A 23 21.77 -22.40 6.28
C CYS A 23 21.26 -22.75 7.68
N LYS A 24 20.78 -21.77 8.47
CA LYS A 24 20.16 -22.01 9.79
C LYS A 24 18.97 -22.96 9.74
N LYS A 25 18.22 -22.96 8.63
CA LYS A 25 17.06 -23.83 8.40
C LYS A 25 17.43 -25.17 7.75
N GLY A 26 18.71 -25.51 7.61
CA GLY A 26 19.17 -26.75 6.98
C GLY A 26 18.79 -26.90 5.49
N ARG A 27 18.52 -25.78 4.79
CA ARG A 27 18.05 -25.78 3.40
C ARG A 27 19.15 -25.66 2.36
N VAL A 28 20.39 -25.51 2.76
CA VAL A 28 21.55 -25.46 1.88
C VAL A 28 22.37 -26.74 2.12
N GLU A 29 22.36 -27.61 1.13
CA GLU A 29 23.05 -28.87 1.17
C GLU A 29 24.56 -28.66 1.31
N GLY A 30 25.21 -29.39 2.22
CA GLY A 30 26.65 -29.31 2.48
C GLY A 30 27.09 -28.02 3.21
N ALA A 31 26.18 -27.16 3.68
CA ALA A 31 26.56 -25.98 4.47
C ALA A 31 27.04 -26.38 5.86
N VAL A 32 28.26 -25.96 6.24
CA VAL A 32 28.88 -26.21 7.55
C VAL A 32 29.03 -24.89 8.31
N ARG A 33 29.00 -24.95 9.63
CA ARG A 33 29.19 -23.79 10.50
C ARG A 33 30.47 -23.91 11.30
N GLU A 34 31.42 -23.02 11.05
CA GLU A 34 32.70 -22.95 11.75
C GLU A 34 32.92 -21.52 12.28
N ALA A 35 33.44 -21.40 13.50
CA ALA A 35 33.75 -20.11 14.14
C ALA A 35 32.65 -19.06 13.97
N ASN A 36 31.37 -19.43 14.19
CA ASN A 36 30.18 -18.59 14.01
C ASN A 36 29.89 -18.10 12.57
N ARG A 37 30.56 -18.65 11.56
CA ARG A 37 30.33 -18.35 10.14
C ARG A 37 29.84 -19.59 9.41
N TRP A 38 29.02 -19.37 8.37
CA TRP A 38 28.58 -20.42 7.46
C TRP A 38 29.51 -20.50 6.26
N TYR A 39 29.88 -21.71 5.90
CA TYR A 39 30.63 -22.06 4.70
C TYR A 39 29.80 -23.04 3.88
N ILE A 40 29.74 -22.82 2.58
CA ILE A 40 28.84 -23.49 1.67
C ILE A 40 29.64 -24.00 0.49
N PRO A 41 29.43 -25.26 0.04
CA PRO A 41 30.08 -25.76 -1.16
C PRO A 41 29.78 -24.88 -2.38
N GLU A 42 30.81 -24.61 -3.17
CA GLU A 42 30.68 -23.76 -4.35
C GLU A 42 29.65 -24.30 -5.35
N GLU A 43 29.53 -25.62 -5.46
CA GLU A 43 28.58 -26.33 -6.29
C GLU A 43 27.16 -26.39 -5.70
N ALA A 44 26.95 -25.91 -4.47
CA ALA A 44 25.65 -25.92 -3.82
C ALA A 44 24.62 -25.19 -4.67
N LYS A 45 23.49 -25.83 -4.92
CA LYS A 45 22.39 -25.27 -5.68
C LYS A 45 21.60 -24.30 -4.82
N LYS A 46 21.24 -23.15 -5.39
CA LYS A 46 20.34 -22.20 -4.76
C LYS A 46 19.03 -22.92 -4.39
N PRO A 47 18.68 -23.00 -3.10
CA PRO A 47 17.41 -23.61 -2.70
C PRO A 47 16.24 -22.86 -3.34
N LYS A 48 15.27 -23.60 -3.85
CA LYS A 48 14.06 -23.00 -4.42
C LYS A 48 13.40 -22.13 -3.36
N ASP A 49 13.09 -20.88 -3.72
CA ASP A 49 12.33 -19.98 -2.83
C ASP A 49 10.94 -20.61 -2.62
N LYS A 50 10.63 -21.00 -1.37
CA LYS A 50 9.28 -21.48 -1.04
C LYS A 50 8.19 -20.44 -1.26
N ARG A 51 8.59 -19.15 -1.35
CA ARG A 51 7.70 -18.03 -1.69
C ARG A 51 7.50 -17.84 -3.20
N SER A 52 8.28 -18.53 -4.04
CA SER A 52 8.00 -18.57 -5.48
C SER A 52 6.81 -19.50 -5.71
N CYS A 53 5.81 -19.04 -6.46
CA CYS A 53 4.53 -19.65 -6.85
C CYS A 53 4.56 -21.16 -7.20
N LYS A 54 4.90 -22.07 -6.28
CA LYS A 54 4.98 -23.51 -6.53
C LYS A 54 3.97 -24.36 -5.79
N ASN A 55 3.00 -23.78 -5.10
CA ASN A 55 1.84 -24.50 -4.61
C ASN A 55 0.60 -24.09 -5.40
N ILE A 56 0.67 -24.11 -6.73
CA ILE A 56 -0.54 -24.15 -7.55
C ILE A 56 -0.89 -25.63 -7.60
N PRO A 57 -2.05 -26.07 -7.13
CA PRO A 57 -2.51 -27.43 -7.28
C PRO A 57 -2.41 -27.84 -8.76
N ALA A 58 -2.09 -29.07 -9.04
CA ALA A 58 -2.04 -29.59 -10.42
C ALA A 58 -3.41 -29.45 -11.13
N LYS A 59 -4.49 -29.28 -10.35
CA LYS A 59 -5.84 -28.95 -10.82
C LYS A 59 -6.31 -27.72 -10.02
N ALA A 60 -6.81 -26.70 -10.71
CA ALA A 60 -7.40 -25.54 -10.08
C ALA A 60 -8.59 -25.94 -9.19
N ARG A 61 -8.68 -25.32 -8.01
CA ARG A 61 -9.80 -25.57 -7.07
C ARG A 61 -11.05 -24.83 -7.48
N PHE A 62 -10.89 -23.66 -8.12
CA PHE A 62 -11.95 -22.79 -8.60
C PHE A 62 -11.46 -21.92 -9.74
N ARG A 63 -12.40 -21.36 -10.49
CA ARG A 63 -12.16 -20.37 -11.54
C ARG A 63 -12.57 -18.98 -11.10
N PHE A 64 -11.82 -17.99 -11.50
CA PHE A 64 -12.17 -16.60 -11.20
C PHE A 64 -11.96 -15.65 -12.37
N VAL A 65 -12.67 -14.53 -12.29
CA VAL A 65 -12.57 -13.38 -13.19
C VAL A 65 -12.03 -12.19 -12.39
N ASP A 66 -11.06 -11.45 -12.98
CA ASP A 66 -10.41 -10.27 -12.36
C ASP A 66 -10.72 -9.02 -13.19
N LEU A 67 -11.67 -8.21 -12.73
CA LEU A 67 -12.08 -6.98 -13.40
C LEU A 67 -11.33 -5.78 -12.82
N PHE A 68 -10.93 -4.84 -13.71
CA PHE A 68 -10.08 -3.70 -13.34
C PHE A 68 -8.75 -4.17 -12.73
N ALA A 69 -8.19 -5.20 -13.34
CA ALA A 69 -7.16 -6.05 -12.78
C ALA A 69 -5.85 -5.32 -12.41
N GLY A 70 -5.60 -4.13 -12.97
CA GLY A 70 -4.36 -3.41 -12.76
C GLY A 70 -3.15 -4.27 -13.11
N ILE A 71 -2.25 -4.45 -12.15
CA ILE A 71 -1.08 -5.33 -12.28
C ILE A 71 -1.31 -6.73 -11.69
N GLY A 72 -2.56 -7.08 -11.35
CA GLY A 72 -2.95 -8.43 -10.92
C GLY A 72 -2.83 -8.69 -9.43
N GLY A 73 -3.19 -7.74 -8.58
CA GLY A 73 -3.23 -7.96 -7.13
C GLY A 73 -4.27 -9.00 -6.71
N PHE A 74 -5.48 -8.94 -7.27
CA PHE A 74 -6.49 -9.99 -7.10
C PHE A 74 -6.03 -11.32 -7.69
N HIS A 75 -5.49 -11.31 -8.90
CA HIS A 75 -4.95 -12.52 -9.52
C HIS A 75 -3.97 -13.25 -8.60
N GLN A 76 -3.01 -12.52 -8.03
CA GLN A 76 -2.04 -13.14 -7.14
C GLN A 76 -2.67 -13.69 -5.86
N ALA A 77 -3.62 -12.97 -5.26
CA ALA A 77 -4.32 -13.40 -4.05
C ALA A 77 -5.13 -14.68 -4.31
N MET A 78 -5.90 -14.72 -5.39
CA MET A 78 -6.73 -15.88 -5.75
C MET A 78 -5.87 -17.10 -6.12
N ARG A 79 -4.74 -16.90 -6.83
CA ARG A 79 -3.79 -17.99 -7.08
C ARG A 79 -3.23 -18.62 -5.81
N TYR A 80 -2.97 -17.83 -4.77
CA TYR A 80 -2.54 -18.39 -3.49
C TYR A 80 -3.62 -19.26 -2.83
N LEU A 81 -4.89 -19.04 -3.17
CA LEU A 81 -6.02 -19.84 -2.71
C LEU A 81 -6.34 -21.04 -3.67
N GLY A 82 -5.53 -21.24 -4.71
CA GLY A 82 -5.70 -22.32 -5.67
C GLY A 82 -6.62 -22.00 -6.85
N GLY A 83 -6.93 -20.73 -7.09
CA GLY A 83 -7.76 -20.28 -8.21
C GLY A 83 -7.03 -20.20 -9.54
N GLU A 84 -7.76 -20.43 -10.64
CA GLU A 84 -7.37 -20.20 -12.03
C GLU A 84 -8.09 -18.97 -12.57
N CYS A 85 -7.33 -17.99 -13.07
CA CYS A 85 -7.90 -16.83 -13.75
C CYS A 85 -8.27 -17.21 -15.18
N ILE A 86 -9.56 -17.20 -15.49
CA ILE A 86 -10.04 -17.50 -16.84
C ILE A 86 -10.20 -16.24 -17.70
N MET A 87 -10.35 -15.08 -17.07
CA MET A 87 -10.45 -13.79 -17.76
C MET A 87 -10.06 -12.65 -16.82
N ALA A 88 -9.31 -11.71 -17.34
CA ALA A 88 -9.04 -10.43 -16.68
C ALA A 88 -9.46 -9.26 -17.59
N ALA A 89 -9.74 -8.08 -17.01
CA ALA A 89 -10.00 -6.87 -17.76
C ALA A 89 -9.23 -5.69 -17.17
N GLU A 90 -8.46 -4.97 -18.02
CA GLU A 90 -7.70 -3.78 -17.62
C GLU A 90 -7.52 -2.83 -18.81
N ILE A 91 -7.99 -1.59 -18.65
CA ILE A 91 -7.96 -0.59 -19.72
C ILE A 91 -6.55 -0.01 -19.96
N ASN A 92 -5.72 0.06 -18.92
CA ASN A 92 -4.39 0.64 -19.00
C ASN A 92 -3.39 -0.35 -19.62
N GLU A 93 -2.85 -0.01 -20.78
CA GLU A 93 -1.91 -0.85 -21.52
C GLU A 93 -0.64 -1.17 -20.71
N GLU A 94 -0.07 -0.21 -20.00
CA GLU A 94 1.14 -0.43 -19.19
C GLU A 94 0.87 -1.38 -18.01
N CYS A 95 -0.33 -1.36 -17.45
CA CYS A 95 -0.75 -2.35 -16.46
C CYS A 95 -0.88 -3.73 -17.11
N ARG A 96 -1.50 -3.86 -18.28
CA ARG A 96 -1.60 -5.13 -19.02
C ARG A 96 -0.22 -5.72 -19.33
N LYS A 97 0.74 -4.90 -19.79
CA LYS A 97 2.13 -5.33 -20.05
C LYS A 97 2.80 -5.91 -18.78
N THR A 98 2.61 -5.27 -17.64
CA THR A 98 3.13 -5.77 -16.36
C THR A 98 2.40 -7.05 -15.93
N TYR A 99 1.10 -7.12 -16.13
CA TYR A 99 0.27 -8.30 -15.83
C TYR A 99 0.74 -9.52 -16.64
N TYR A 100 0.89 -9.42 -17.96
CA TYR A 100 1.39 -10.50 -18.84
C TYR A 100 2.77 -11.01 -18.41
N LEU A 101 3.63 -10.11 -17.98
CA LEU A 101 4.99 -10.47 -17.56
C LEU A 101 5.00 -11.43 -16.35
N ASN A 102 3.97 -11.38 -15.50
CA ASN A 102 3.89 -12.14 -14.27
C ASN A 102 3.01 -13.39 -14.36
N TYR A 103 1.92 -13.33 -15.13
CA TYR A 103 0.91 -14.38 -15.08
C TYR A 103 0.87 -15.27 -16.32
N ARG A 104 1.63 -14.91 -17.36
CA ARG A 104 1.72 -15.68 -18.62
C ARG A 104 0.36 -16.07 -19.22
N THR A 105 -0.63 -15.23 -18.99
CA THR A 105 -1.95 -15.36 -19.59
C THR A 105 -1.81 -15.23 -21.11
N LYS A 106 -2.59 -15.98 -21.88
CA LYS A 106 -2.65 -15.75 -23.33
C LYS A 106 -3.23 -14.37 -23.58
N GLU A 107 -2.76 -13.66 -24.60
CA GLU A 107 -3.30 -12.31 -24.93
C GLU A 107 -4.83 -12.27 -25.04
N LYS A 108 -5.44 -13.42 -25.36
CA LYS A 108 -6.89 -13.57 -25.48
C LYS A 108 -7.65 -13.53 -24.15
N GLU A 109 -6.96 -13.66 -23.01
CA GLU A 109 -7.55 -13.75 -21.66
C GLU A 109 -7.63 -12.39 -20.96
N ILE A 110 -6.89 -11.36 -21.43
CA ILE A 110 -7.02 -10.00 -20.88
C ILE A 110 -7.77 -9.12 -21.87
N ARG A 111 -8.93 -8.65 -21.43
CA ARG A 111 -9.77 -7.73 -22.21
C ARG A 111 -9.44 -6.29 -21.83
N GLU A 112 -9.47 -5.40 -22.80
CA GLU A 112 -9.10 -4.01 -22.59
C GLU A 112 -10.17 -3.22 -21.84
N ASP A 113 -11.42 -3.37 -22.21
CA ASP A 113 -12.51 -2.59 -21.69
C ASP A 113 -13.62 -3.48 -21.13
N VAL A 114 -13.83 -3.39 -19.82
CA VAL A 114 -14.86 -4.15 -19.10
C VAL A 114 -16.27 -3.91 -19.70
N ARG A 115 -16.53 -2.75 -20.25
CA ARG A 115 -17.83 -2.41 -20.88
C ARG A 115 -18.09 -3.18 -22.19
N LYS A 116 -17.05 -3.76 -22.77
CA LYS A 116 -17.12 -4.54 -24.00
C LYS A 116 -17.06 -6.05 -23.76
N ILE A 117 -17.09 -6.48 -22.49
CA ILE A 117 -16.96 -7.89 -22.10
C ILE A 117 -18.09 -8.74 -22.70
N ASN A 118 -19.31 -8.22 -22.74
CA ASN A 118 -20.48 -8.92 -23.26
C ASN A 118 -20.41 -9.32 -24.74
N LEU A 119 -19.41 -8.80 -25.47
CA LEU A 119 -19.19 -9.13 -26.89
C LEU A 119 -18.53 -10.49 -27.09
N LYS A 120 -18.01 -11.14 -26.04
CA LYS A 120 -17.38 -12.47 -26.10
C LYS A 120 -17.79 -13.29 -24.88
N PRO A 121 -18.26 -14.55 -25.07
CA PRO A 121 -18.61 -15.43 -23.97
C PRO A 121 -17.46 -15.58 -22.98
N ILE A 122 -17.79 -15.63 -21.68
CA ILE A 122 -16.87 -16.01 -20.60
C ILE A 122 -17.27 -17.44 -20.23
N GLU A 123 -16.28 -18.32 -20.02
CA GLU A 123 -16.55 -19.64 -19.47
C GLU A 123 -17.11 -19.52 -18.04
N PRO A 124 -17.91 -20.51 -17.58
CA PRO A 124 -18.40 -20.51 -16.19
C PRO A 124 -17.29 -20.39 -15.17
N PHE A 125 -17.53 -19.59 -14.12
CA PHE A 125 -16.55 -19.31 -13.07
C PHE A 125 -17.23 -19.16 -11.70
N ASP A 126 -16.42 -19.28 -10.63
CA ASP A 126 -16.90 -19.34 -9.26
C ASP A 126 -16.79 -18.02 -8.52
N VAL A 127 -15.73 -17.22 -8.81
CA VAL A 127 -15.38 -16.03 -8.04
C VAL A 127 -15.25 -14.81 -8.95
N LEU A 128 -15.97 -13.75 -8.65
CA LEU A 128 -15.81 -12.45 -9.29
C LEU A 128 -15.02 -11.51 -8.41
N CYS A 129 -13.87 -11.04 -8.91
CA CYS A 129 -13.01 -10.06 -8.28
C CYS A 129 -13.05 -8.75 -9.04
N ALA A 130 -13.17 -7.59 -8.33
CA ALA A 130 -13.11 -6.28 -8.98
C ALA A 130 -12.64 -5.18 -8.04
N GLY A 131 -11.58 -4.47 -8.44
CA GLY A 131 -11.15 -3.20 -7.84
C GLY A 131 -11.62 -2.03 -8.71
N PHE A 132 -12.92 -1.70 -8.69
CA PHE A 132 -13.49 -0.76 -9.64
C PHE A 132 -13.12 0.71 -9.33
N PRO A 133 -12.98 1.57 -10.37
CA PRO A 133 -12.55 2.96 -10.20
C PRO A 133 -13.47 3.79 -9.32
N CYS A 134 -12.87 4.57 -8.43
CA CYS A 134 -13.54 5.36 -7.41
C CYS A 134 -13.74 6.83 -7.77
N GLN A 135 -13.54 7.24 -9.01
CA GLN A 135 -13.56 8.69 -9.32
C GLN A 135 -14.84 9.42 -8.92
N PRO A 136 -16.04 8.82 -8.98
CA PRO A 136 -17.27 9.45 -8.48
C PRO A 136 -17.32 9.56 -6.95
N PHE A 137 -16.54 8.76 -6.21
CA PHE A 137 -16.60 8.62 -4.74
C PHE A 137 -15.39 9.20 -4.00
N SER A 138 -14.29 9.56 -4.69
CA SER A 138 -13.07 10.04 -4.05
C SER A 138 -13.15 11.50 -3.63
N LYS A 139 -12.42 11.88 -2.55
CA LYS A 139 -12.27 13.28 -2.12
C LYS A 139 -11.65 14.18 -3.19
N ALA A 140 -10.89 13.63 -4.12
CA ALA A 140 -10.29 14.33 -5.25
C ALA A 140 -11.19 14.39 -6.49
N GLY A 141 -12.35 13.71 -6.49
CA GLY A 141 -13.34 13.70 -7.57
C GLY A 141 -14.56 14.57 -7.26
N ALA A 142 -15.49 14.65 -8.22
CA ALA A 142 -16.71 15.45 -8.11
C ALA A 142 -17.75 14.89 -7.10
N GLN A 143 -17.48 13.78 -6.43
CA GLN A 143 -18.30 13.09 -5.42
C GLN A 143 -19.76 12.80 -5.84
N LYS A 144 -20.01 12.66 -7.15
CA LYS A 144 -21.36 12.44 -7.70
C LYS A 144 -21.93 11.04 -7.47
N GLY A 145 -21.11 10.10 -6.92
CA GLY A 145 -21.55 8.75 -6.61
C GLY A 145 -22.12 8.00 -7.83
N PHE A 146 -23.18 7.24 -7.62
CA PHE A 146 -23.89 6.50 -8.68
C PHE A 146 -24.65 7.40 -9.68
N GLN A 147 -24.76 8.72 -9.42
CA GLN A 147 -25.38 9.67 -10.33
C GLN A 147 -24.46 10.08 -11.50
N ASP A 148 -23.16 9.75 -11.46
CA ASP A 148 -22.26 9.96 -12.59
C ASP A 148 -22.58 8.97 -13.72
N LYS A 149 -23.29 9.46 -14.74
CA LYS A 149 -23.74 8.66 -15.90
C LYS A 149 -22.60 8.03 -16.71
N THR A 150 -21.36 8.52 -16.56
CA THR A 150 -20.22 8.05 -17.35
C THR A 150 -19.33 7.07 -16.61
N ARG A 151 -19.21 7.17 -15.27
CA ARG A 151 -18.29 6.42 -14.43
C ARG A 151 -18.97 5.63 -13.32
N GLY A 152 -20.11 6.06 -12.80
CA GLY A 152 -20.98 5.26 -11.94
C GLY A 152 -21.47 3.99 -12.63
N ASN A 153 -21.44 3.99 -13.97
CA ASN A 153 -21.81 2.87 -14.82
C ASN A 153 -20.92 1.62 -14.67
N LEU A 154 -19.69 1.75 -14.17
CA LEU A 154 -18.78 0.58 -14.05
C LEU A 154 -19.19 -0.41 -12.97
N PHE A 155 -19.86 0.04 -11.90
CA PHE A 155 -20.49 -0.86 -10.95
C PHE A 155 -21.63 -1.65 -11.61
N TYR A 156 -22.46 -1.01 -12.40
CA TYR A 156 -23.54 -1.70 -13.11
C TYR A 156 -23.03 -2.66 -14.18
N THR A 157 -21.88 -2.38 -14.79
CA THR A 157 -21.21 -3.37 -15.67
C THR A 157 -20.83 -4.65 -14.92
N ILE A 158 -20.44 -4.54 -13.65
CA ILE A 158 -20.23 -5.73 -12.79
C ILE A 158 -21.56 -6.46 -12.57
N MET A 159 -22.65 -5.72 -12.35
CA MET A 159 -24.00 -6.29 -12.18
C MET A 159 -24.45 -7.02 -13.44
N ASP A 160 -24.24 -6.44 -14.63
CA ASP A 160 -24.56 -7.07 -15.92
C ASP A 160 -23.82 -8.39 -16.12
N ILE A 161 -22.53 -8.45 -15.68
CA ILE A 161 -21.75 -9.71 -15.75
C ILE A 161 -22.35 -10.76 -14.81
N LEU A 162 -22.78 -10.37 -13.60
CA LEU A 162 -23.44 -11.30 -12.67
C LEU A 162 -24.80 -11.81 -13.19
N ASP A 163 -25.53 -10.97 -13.91
CA ASP A 163 -26.80 -11.37 -14.55
C ASP A 163 -26.58 -12.42 -15.66
N LEU A 164 -25.43 -12.37 -16.35
CA LEU A 164 -25.04 -13.33 -17.36
C LEU A 164 -24.42 -14.62 -16.78
N HIS A 165 -23.96 -14.57 -15.52
CA HIS A 165 -23.24 -15.65 -14.83
C HIS A 165 -23.86 -15.97 -13.46
N PRO A 166 -25.10 -16.50 -13.43
CA PRO A 166 -25.79 -16.83 -12.17
C PRO A 166 -25.11 -17.97 -11.39
N GLU A 167 -24.16 -18.69 -12.01
CA GLU A 167 -23.37 -19.72 -11.35
C GLU A 167 -22.28 -19.16 -10.42
N VAL A 168 -21.96 -17.86 -10.44
CA VAL A 168 -20.97 -17.22 -9.58
C VAL A 168 -21.33 -17.43 -8.10
N LYS A 169 -20.39 -17.95 -7.35
CA LYS A 169 -20.54 -18.31 -5.93
C LYS A 169 -20.13 -17.22 -4.97
N PHE A 170 -19.04 -16.51 -5.32
CA PHE A 170 -18.44 -15.51 -4.45
C PHE A 170 -18.11 -14.22 -5.20
N ILE A 171 -18.23 -13.11 -4.47
CA ILE A 171 -17.89 -11.76 -4.96
C ILE A 171 -16.93 -11.13 -3.98
N ILE A 172 -15.83 -10.58 -4.50
CA ILE A 172 -14.85 -9.80 -3.73
C ILE A 172 -14.58 -8.50 -4.47
N LEU A 173 -15.18 -7.39 -3.97
CA LEU A 173 -14.98 -6.07 -4.56
C LEU A 173 -14.17 -5.19 -3.60
N GLU A 174 -13.33 -4.32 -4.15
CA GLU A 174 -12.55 -3.34 -3.39
C GLU A 174 -12.79 -1.93 -3.90
N ASN A 175 -12.79 -0.97 -2.96
CA ASN A 175 -12.84 0.44 -3.32
C ASN A 175 -12.19 1.30 -2.23
N VAL A 176 -12.08 2.62 -2.47
CA VAL A 176 -11.61 3.54 -1.44
C VAL A 176 -12.65 3.67 -0.32
N ARG A 177 -12.19 3.97 0.89
CA ARG A 177 -13.01 4.15 2.08
C ARG A 177 -14.22 5.05 1.88
N ASN A 178 -14.05 6.15 1.13
CA ASN A 178 -15.12 7.13 0.92
C ASN A 178 -16.39 6.57 0.27
N LEU A 179 -16.33 5.40 -0.36
CA LEU A 179 -17.53 4.70 -0.83
C LEU A 179 -18.46 4.36 0.34
N ALA A 180 -17.90 4.00 1.48
CA ALA A 180 -18.61 3.62 2.69
C ALA A 180 -19.05 4.83 3.55
N ASP A 181 -18.53 6.02 3.30
CA ASP A 181 -18.87 7.22 4.10
C ASP A 181 -20.31 7.73 3.82
N LYS A 182 -20.94 7.28 2.73
CA LYS A 182 -22.32 7.62 2.35
C LYS A 182 -23.19 6.37 2.41
N THR A 183 -24.16 6.35 3.31
CA THR A 183 -25.09 5.23 3.49
C THR A 183 -25.82 4.89 2.20
N GLU A 184 -26.24 5.89 1.44
CA GLU A 184 -26.94 5.72 0.16
C GLU A 184 -26.17 4.87 -0.84
N ASN A 185 -24.82 5.00 -0.87
CA ASN A 185 -24.00 4.18 -1.74
C ASN A 185 -23.99 2.72 -1.31
N TRP A 186 -23.97 2.48 0.01
CA TRP A 186 -24.00 1.14 0.57
C TRP A 186 -25.33 0.47 0.29
N ASP A 187 -26.45 1.19 0.47
CA ASP A 187 -27.79 0.70 0.23
C ASP A 187 -27.99 0.28 -1.24
N VAL A 188 -27.46 1.03 -2.19
CA VAL A 188 -27.47 0.65 -3.61
C VAL A 188 -26.71 -0.65 -3.84
N ILE A 189 -25.48 -0.76 -3.31
CA ILE A 189 -24.64 -1.96 -3.48
C ILE A 189 -25.35 -3.19 -2.89
N THR A 190 -25.85 -3.07 -1.66
CA THR A 190 -26.53 -4.18 -0.96
C THR A 190 -27.78 -4.61 -1.70
N SER A 191 -28.60 -3.67 -2.14
CA SER A 191 -29.83 -3.93 -2.89
C SER A 191 -29.53 -4.66 -4.21
N GLU A 192 -28.57 -4.17 -4.99
CA GLU A 192 -28.25 -4.76 -6.29
C GLU A 192 -27.68 -6.17 -6.18
N LEU A 193 -26.85 -6.44 -5.18
CA LEU A 193 -26.30 -7.78 -4.96
C LEU A 193 -27.34 -8.74 -4.36
N ALA A 194 -28.22 -8.24 -3.48
CA ALA A 194 -29.31 -9.05 -2.92
C ALA A 194 -30.32 -9.53 -3.99
N LYS A 195 -30.61 -8.69 -5.01
CA LYS A 195 -31.43 -9.04 -6.18
C LYS A 195 -30.82 -10.20 -6.98
N ARG A 196 -29.50 -10.35 -6.96
CA ARG A 196 -28.72 -11.39 -7.67
C ARG A 196 -28.40 -12.59 -6.80
N ASN A 197 -29.20 -12.79 -5.75
CA ASN A 197 -29.13 -13.96 -4.87
C ASN A 197 -27.86 -14.03 -4.00
N PHE A 198 -27.25 -12.89 -3.63
CA PHE A 198 -26.09 -12.85 -2.71
C PHE A 198 -26.50 -12.38 -1.32
N TYR A 199 -25.92 -12.98 -0.28
CA TYR A 199 -25.74 -12.36 1.02
C TYR A 199 -24.40 -11.61 1.01
N ILE A 200 -24.43 -10.39 1.53
CA ILE A 200 -23.25 -9.55 1.69
C ILE A 200 -23.08 -9.14 3.15
N THR A 201 -22.01 -8.46 3.48
CA THR A 201 -21.80 -7.95 4.84
C THR A 201 -22.83 -6.89 5.20
N GLU A 202 -23.37 -6.97 6.43
CA GLU A 202 -24.37 -6.03 6.96
C GLU A 202 -23.88 -4.58 6.86
N LYS A 203 -22.60 -4.37 7.20
CA LYS A 203 -21.93 -3.06 7.16
C LYS A 203 -20.67 -3.12 6.31
N PRO A 204 -20.23 -1.97 5.76
CA PRO A 204 -18.96 -1.90 5.06
C PRO A 204 -17.79 -2.43 5.88
N ILE A 205 -16.99 -3.32 5.32
CA ILE A 205 -15.73 -3.77 5.94
C ILE A 205 -14.63 -2.83 5.52
N ILE A 206 -14.13 -2.02 6.45
CA ILE A 206 -13.00 -1.13 6.22
C ILE A 206 -11.78 -1.75 6.88
N LEU A 207 -10.73 -2.01 6.08
CA LEU A 207 -9.47 -2.61 6.52
C LEU A 207 -8.29 -1.87 5.92
N SER A 208 -7.17 -1.96 6.64
CA SER A 208 -5.87 -1.47 6.20
C SER A 208 -4.83 -2.60 6.24
N PRO A 209 -3.81 -2.62 5.37
CA PRO A 209 -2.69 -3.54 5.51
C PRO A 209 -2.06 -3.54 6.90
N SER A 210 -2.10 -2.39 7.60
CA SER A 210 -1.62 -2.26 8.99
C SER A 210 -2.34 -3.16 9.99
N ASP A 211 -3.59 -3.53 9.72
CA ASP A 211 -4.36 -4.44 10.58
C ASP A 211 -3.78 -5.87 10.56
N PHE A 212 -3.05 -6.20 9.49
CA PHE A 212 -2.43 -7.50 9.26
C PHE A 212 -0.90 -7.50 9.43
N GLY A 213 -0.36 -6.48 10.10
CA GLY A 213 1.08 -6.36 10.37
C GLY A 213 1.91 -5.96 9.16
N ILE A 214 1.31 -5.39 8.12
CA ILE A 214 2.02 -4.78 7.00
C ILE A 214 2.16 -3.29 7.29
N PRO A 215 3.36 -2.71 7.29
CA PRO A 215 3.59 -1.34 7.77
C PRO A 215 3.10 -0.28 6.78
N GLN A 216 1.81 -0.32 6.41
CA GLN A 216 1.18 0.67 5.54
C GLN A 216 -0.22 1.02 6.02
N ILE A 217 -0.51 2.31 6.16
CA ILE A 217 -1.88 2.81 6.35
C ILE A 217 -2.49 3.07 4.97
N ARG A 218 -3.44 2.20 4.60
CA ARG A 218 -4.19 2.25 3.34
C ARG A 218 -5.60 1.71 3.56
N GLU A 219 -6.48 2.51 4.13
CA GLU A 219 -7.86 2.11 4.35
C GLU A 219 -8.62 1.91 3.04
N ARG A 220 -9.26 0.75 2.92
CA ARG A 220 -10.12 0.37 1.79
C ARG A 220 -11.39 -0.27 2.30
N VAL A 221 -12.46 -0.08 1.56
CA VAL A 221 -13.71 -0.81 1.79
C VAL A 221 -13.71 -2.08 0.95
N TYR A 222 -14.10 -3.17 1.58
CA TYR A 222 -14.26 -4.47 0.94
C TYR A 222 -15.73 -4.88 0.99
N ILE A 223 -16.25 -5.32 -0.16
CA ILE A 223 -17.60 -5.82 -0.33
C ILE A 223 -17.46 -7.31 -0.61
N LEU A 224 -17.91 -8.13 0.33
CA LEU A 224 -17.81 -9.58 0.25
C LEU A 224 -19.22 -10.16 0.10
N GLY A 225 -19.40 -11.01 -0.89
CA GLY A 225 -20.67 -11.66 -1.15
C GLY A 225 -20.54 -13.17 -1.34
N ILE A 226 -21.50 -13.90 -0.80
CA ILE A 226 -21.66 -15.34 -0.99
C ILE A 226 -23.06 -15.62 -1.50
N ARG A 227 -23.20 -16.51 -2.49
CA ARG A 227 -24.50 -16.91 -3.05
C ARG A 227 -25.34 -17.64 -1.98
N LYS A 228 -26.62 -17.29 -1.90
CA LYS A 228 -27.52 -17.72 -0.80
C LYS A 228 -27.67 -19.23 -0.66
N ASP A 229 -27.64 -19.97 -1.78
CA ASP A 229 -27.82 -21.42 -1.80
C ASP A 229 -26.63 -22.22 -1.27
N ILE A 230 -25.42 -21.63 -1.27
CA ILE A 230 -24.21 -22.33 -0.84
C ILE A 230 -23.74 -21.92 0.56
N CYS A 231 -24.28 -20.87 1.15
CA CYS A 231 -23.81 -20.38 2.44
C CYS A 231 -24.30 -21.23 3.62
N ASN A 232 -23.56 -21.20 4.73
CA ASN A 232 -23.91 -21.95 5.93
C ASN A 232 -25.22 -21.46 6.58
N LYS A 233 -25.84 -22.33 7.38
CA LYS A 233 -27.16 -22.07 8.04
C LYS A 233 -27.17 -20.80 8.89
N LYS A 234 -26.05 -20.44 9.52
CA LYS A 234 -25.95 -19.23 10.33
C LYS A 234 -26.18 -17.97 9.48
N ILE A 235 -25.53 -17.88 8.34
CA ILE A 235 -25.70 -16.76 7.40
C ILE A 235 -27.11 -16.74 6.80
N GLN A 236 -27.64 -17.93 6.45
CA GLN A 236 -29.00 -18.05 5.93
C GLN A 236 -30.05 -17.52 6.94
N ASN A 237 -29.87 -17.85 8.21
CA ASN A 237 -30.79 -17.39 9.28
C ASN A 237 -30.71 -15.88 9.53
N ASN A 238 -29.49 -15.30 9.42
CA ASN A 238 -29.27 -13.87 9.62
C ASN A 238 -29.65 -13.02 8.40
N GLY A 239 -29.62 -13.59 7.20
CA GLY A 239 -29.87 -12.87 5.95
C GLY A 239 -28.71 -11.99 5.46
N PHE A 240 -27.58 -11.97 6.16
CA PHE A 240 -26.36 -11.21 5.84
C PHE A 240 -25.15 -11.81 6.56
N ILE A 241 -23.93 -11.41 6.10
CA ILE A 241 -22.66 -11.78 6.73
C ILE A 241 -22.33 -10.77 7.82
N GLN A 242 -22.18 -11.20 9.07
CA GLN A 242 -21.64 -10.37 10.14
C GLN A 242 -20.11 -10.30 10.04
N LYS A 243 -19.51 -9.19 10.47
CA LYS A 243 -18.06 -9.07 10.51
C LYS A 243 -17.39 -10.18 11.33
N GLY A 244 -18.03 -10.61 12.44
CA GLY A 244 -17.56 -11.68 13.29
C GLY A 244 -17.56 -13.06 12.62
N ASP A 245 -18.41 -13.30 11.60
CA ASP A 245 -18.45 -14.57 10.87
C ASP A 245 -17.18 -14.80 10.05
N LEU A 246 -16.50 -13.71 9.66
CA LEU A 246 -15.25 -13.75 8.90
C LEU A 246 -14.03 -14.02 9.80
N GLU A 247 -14.17 -13.97 11.12
CA GLU A 247 -13.08 -14.21 12.10
C GLU A 247 -11.75 -13.51 11.77
N LEU A 248 -11.83 -12.30 11.23
CA LEU A 248 -10.64 -11.54 10.77
C LEU A 248 -9.67 -11.20 11.89
N GLU A 249 -10.18 -11.09 13.12
CA GLU A 249 -9.43 -10.77 14.33
C GLU A 249 -8.30 -11.76 14.59
N ARG A 250 -8.45 -13.03 14.17
CA ARG A 250 -7.40 -14.07 14.29
C ARG A 250 -6.16 -13.75 13.46
N HIS A 251 -6.32 -12.94 12.42
CA HIS A 251 -5.24 -12.54 11.51
C HIS A 251 -4.69 -11.15 11.83
N PHE A 252 -5.30 -10.42 12.77
CA PHE A 252 -4.84 -9.07 13.10
C PHE A 252 -3.49 -9.12 13.82
N LYS A 253 -2.59 -8.30 13.31
CA LYS A 253 -1.25 -8.15 13.85
C LYS A 253 -0.89 -6.67 13.90
N LYS A 254 -0.70 -6.15 15.10
CA LYS A 254 -0.36 -4.74 15.31
C LYS A 254 1.07 -4.46 14.86
N CYS A 255 1.24 -3.47 14.01
CA CYS A 255 2.57 -2.97 13.65
C CYS A 255 3.24 -2.25 14.82
N LYS A 256 4.55 -2.40 14.91
CA LYS A 256 5.41 -1.83 15.95
C LYS A 256 6.34 -0.77 15.36
N MET A 257 6.96 0.00 16.25
CA MET A 257 8.03 0.90 15.89
C MET A 257 9.16 0.14 15.20
N GLY A 258 9.62 0.62 14.05
CA GLY A 258 10.66 -0.03 13.24
C GLY A 258 10.15 -1.03 12.21
N ASP A 259 8.88 -1.45 12.24
CA ASP A 259 8.35 -2.38 11.24
C ASP A 259 8.41 -1.82 9.81
N ALA A 260 8.41 -0.48 9.67
CA ALA A 260 8.61 0.16 8.37
C ALA A 260 9.91 -0.27 7.68
N TRP A 261 10.93 -0.68 8.43
CA TRP A 261 12.21 -1.13 7.86
C TRP A 261 12.17 -2.55 7.29
N THR A 262 11.12 -3.32 7.60
CA THR A 262 11.01 -4.73 7.18
C THR A 262 10.83 -4.93 5.67
N ILE A 263 10.40 -3.89 4.97
CA ILE A 263 10.19 -3.91 3.52
C ILE A 263 11.44 -3.62 2.70
N LEU A 264 12.51 -3.12 3.35
CA LEU A 264 13.67 -2.58 2.68
C LEU A 264 14.55 -3.66 2.05
N GLU A 265 15.15 -3.32 0.91
CA GLU A 265 16.17 -4.10 0.24
C GLU A 265 17.56 -3.78 0.78
N ASN A 266 18.47 -4.76 0.73
CA ASN A 266 19.83 -4.57 1.26
C ASN A 266 20.76 -3.82 0.29
N ASN A 267 20.57 -3.99 -1.01
CA ASN A 267 21.39 -3.39 -2.04
C ASN A 267 20.47 -2.64 -3.01
N VAL A 268 20.47 -1.33 -2.91
CA VAL A 268 19.68 -0.43 -3.75
C VAL A 268 20.61 0.38 -4.63
N ASP A 269 20.24 0.63 -5.87
CA ASP A 269 20.99 1.44 -6.82
C ASP A 269 21.09 2.90 -6.35
N ASP A 270 22.19 3.58 -6.68
CA ASP A 270 22.44 4.98 -6.28
C ASP A 270 21.48 5.97 -6.92
N SER A 271 20.81 5.60 -8.02
CA SER A 271 19.78 6.43 -8.67
C SER A 271 18.59 6.75 -7.77
N TYR A 272 18.41 6.01 -6.67
CA TYR A 272 17.37 6.30 -5.67
C TYR A 272 17.80 7.32 -4.62
N ILE A 273 19.09 7.68 -4.53
CA ILE A 273 19.58 8.75 -3.66
C ILE A 273 18.90 10.05 -4.07
N ILE A 274 18.43 10.82 -3.10
CA ILE A 274 17.80 12.13 -3.35
C ILE A 274 18.87 13.16 -3.73
N SER A 275 18.44 14.29 -4.27
CA SER A 275 19.40 15.36 -4.62
C SER A 275 20.07 15.93 -3.37
N ALA A 276 21.30 16.41 -3.52
CA ALA A 276 22.05 17.07 -2.45
C ALA A 276 21.25 18.24 -1.82
N GLU A 277 20.49 18.98 -2.63
CA GLU A 277 19.62 20.07 -2.14
C GLU A 277 18.49 19.52 -1.24
N GLN A 278 17.84 18.42 -1.64
CA GLN A 278 16.80 17.80 -0.82
C GLN A 278 17.37 17.28 0.50
N GLU A 279 18.52 16.64 0.46
CA GLU A 279 19.21 16.14 1.66
C GLU A 279 19.60 17.29 2.58
N ARG A 280 20.20 18.33 2.02
CA ARG A 280 20.56 19.55 2.75
C ARG A 280 19.35 20.17 3.45
N MET A 281 18.18 20.20 2.78
CA MET A 281 16.96 20.77 3.39
C MET A 281 16.37 19.89 4.49
N ILE A 282 16.45 18.57 4.36
CA ILE A 282 16.05 17.65 5.43
C ILE A 282 16.92 17.86 6.66
N LEU A 283 18.24 17.95 6.49
CA LEU A 283 19.19 18.16 7.58
C LEU A 283 19.08 19.56 8.18
N ALA A 284 18.78 20.57 7.37
CA ALA A 284 18.51 21.93 7.87
C ALA A 284 17.33 21.94 8.85
N TRP A 285 16.25 21.25 8.53
CA TRP A 285 15.11 21.17 9.44
C TRP A 285 15.38 20.32 10.68
N ASP A 286 16.29 19.34 10.61
CA ASP A 286 16.73 18.61 11.82
C ASP A 286 17.57 19.50 12.74
N GLU A 287 18.48 20.31 12.18
CA GLU A 287 19.22 21.34 12.92
C GLU A 287 18.27 22.35 13.55
N PHE A 288 17.26 22.83 12.81
CA PHE A 288 16.22 23.71 13.35
C PHE A 288 15.51 23.11 14.57
N ARG A 289 15.11 21.84 14.46
CA ARG A 289 14.45 21.13 15.55
C ARG A 289 15.35 20.96 16.76
N ALA A 290 16.61 20.63 16.56
CA ALA A 290 17.59 20.46 17.63
C ALA A 290 17.91 21.81 18.31
N GLY A 291 18.13 22.85 17.53
CA GLY A 291 18.51 24.20 18.04
C GLY A 291 17.39 24.90 18.78
N THR A 292 16.13 24.73 18.36
CA THR A 292 14.98 25.29 19.08
C THR A 292 14.55 24.46 20.30
N GLY A 293 15.20 23.33 20.57
CA GLY A 293 14.87 22.44 21.68
C GLY A 293 13.49 21.79 21.61
N ILE A 294 12.80 21.90 20.47
CA ILE A 294 11.44 21.39 20.32
C ILE A 294 11.45 19.88 20.12
N LYS A 295 10.99 19.14 21.12
CA LYS A 295 10.88 17.67 21.07
C LYS A 295 9.64 17.18 20.34
N VAL A 296 8.55 17.94 20.40
CA VAL A 296 7.27 17.67 19.72
C VAL A 296 6.72 18.96 19.16
N ILE A 297 6.52 18.98 17.84
CA ILE A 297 5.87 20.09 17.17
C ILE A 297 4.41 19.68 16.95
N GLY A 298 3.49 20.18 17.74
CA GLY A 298 2.06 19.90 17.66
C GLY A 298 1.34 20.61 16.50
N TYR A 299 2.06 21.34 15.65
CA TYR A 299 1.56 22.13 14.54
C TYR A 299 2.62 22.21 13.42
N PRO A 300 2.23 22.51 12.17
CA PRO A 300 3.19 22.68 11.08
C PRO A 300 4.00 23.97 11.27
N ILE A 301 5.30 23.89 11.02
CA ILE A 301 6.18 25.06 10.98
C ILE A 301 6.06 25.68 9.59
N TRP A 302 5.78 26.98 9.58
CA TRP A 302 5.69 27.79 8.37
C TRP A 302 6.68 28.95 8.44
N LEU A 303 7.79 28.85 7.72
CA LEU A 303 8.83 29.86 7.72
C LEU A 303 8.30 31.26 7.37
N ASP A 304 7.41 31.35 6.39
CA ASP A 304 6.81 32.63 5.98
C ASP A 304 6.01 33.31 7.13
N SER A 305 5.59 32.54 8.16
CA SER A 305 4.88 33.05 9.33
C SER A 305 5.81 33.55 10.45
N PHE A 306 7.11 33.38 10.29
CA PHE A 306 8.08 33.90 11.28
C PHE A 306 8.18 35.43 11.22
N GLY A 307 8.04 36.02 10.02
CA GLY A 307 8.27 37.45 9.84
C GLY A 307 9.71 37.83 10.14
N VAL A 308 10.67 37.06 9.61
CA VAL A 308 12.11 37.31 9.78
C VAL A 308 12.43 38.76 9.38
N GLY A 309 13.09 39.49 10.24
CA GLY A 309 13.40 40.91 10.01
C GLY A 309 12.29 41.92 10.30
N ILE A 310 11.07 41.45 10.58
CA ILE A 310 9.91 42.32 10.94
C ILE A 310 9.72 42.32 12.43
N ALA A 311 9.69 43.51 13.03
CA ALA A 311 9.52 43.68 14.48
C ALA A 311 8.04 43.65 14.91
N ASP A 312 7.15 44.24 14.10
CA ASP A 312 5.74 44.35 14.42
C ASP A 312 4.94 43.10 14.04
N ASP A 313 4.27 42.51 15.02
CA ASP A 313 3.44 41.32 14.81
C ASP A 313 2.23 41.60 13.90
N GLN A 314 1.65 42.83 13.96
CA GLN A 314 0.52 43.21 13.12
C GLN A 314 0.92 43.25 11.65
N GLU A 315 2.11 43.78 11.36
CA GLU A 315 2.65 43.78 9.98
C GLU A 315 2.82 42.34 9.44
N VAL A 316 3.37 41.43 10.25
CA VAL A 316 3.52 40.01 9.89
C VAL A 316 2.14 39.39 9.62
N PHE A 317 1.16 39.65 10.47
CA PHE A 317 -0.16 39.04 10.35
C PHE A 317 -0.94 39.61 9.16
N GLN A 318 -0.87 40.90 8.91
CA GLN A 318 -1.49 41.54 7.74
C GLN A 318 -0.90 41.00 6.43
N ALA A 319 0.44 40.89 6.36
CA ALA A 319 1.11 40.36 5.17
C ALA A 319 0.70 38.91 4.84
N GLN A 320 0.25 38.14 5.81
CA GLN A 320 -0.24 36.77 5.64
C GLN A 320 -1.77 36.70 5.40
N GLY A 321 -2.49 37.82 5.42
CA GLY A 321 -3.94 37.87 5.27
C GLY A 321 -4.70 37.28 6.47
N TYR A 322 -4.19 37.51 7.68
CA TYR A 322 -4.67 36.93 8.94
C TYR A 322 -6.18 37.03 9.15
N ASP A 323 -6.76 38.20 8.93
CA ASP A 323 -8.19 38.46 9.19
C ASP A 323 -9.14 37.64 8.30
N ASN A 324 -8.65 37.21 7.13
CA ASN A 324 -9.40 36.37 6.18
C ASN A 324 -9.14 34.87 6.36
N MET A 325 -8.36 34.48 7.38
CA MET A 325 -8.03 33.06 7.61
C MET A 325 -9.02 32.40 8.58
N PRO A 326 -9.31 31.09 8.38
CA PRO A 326 -9.98 30.30 9.41
C PRO A 326 -9.21 30.31 10.73
N GLU A 327 -9.91 30.28 11.86
CA GLU A 327 -9.34 30.36 13.23
C GLU A 327 -8.18 29.38 13.48
N TRP A 328 -8.32 28.13 13.03
CA TRP A 328 -7.25 27.15 13.19
C TRP A 328 -5.94 27.55 12.49
N LYS A 329 -6.04 28.27 11.39
CA LYS A 329 -4.90 28.76 10.61
C LYS A 329 -4.26 29.97 11.29
N GLN A 330 -5.07 30.88 11.81
CA GLN A 330 -4.63 32.01 12.63
C GLN A 330 -3.87 31.51 13.86
N LYS A 331 -4.38 30.46 14.53
CA LYS A 331 -3.69 29.83 15.67
C LYS A 331 -2.28 29.35 15.29
N PHE A 332 -2.14 28.66 14.16
CA PHE A 332 -0.82 28.20 13.71
C PHE A 332 0.12 29.37 13.40
N LEU A 333 -0.39 30.43 12.81
CA LEU A 333 0.39 31.63 12.48
C LEU A 333 0.94 32.26 13.77
N ARG A 334 0.11 32.49 14.78
CA ARG A 334 0.54 32.98 16.10
C ARG A 334 1.57 32.06 16.75
N GLN A 335 1.38 30.75 16.71
CA GLN A 335 2.31 29.78 17.27
C GLN A 335 3.69 29.82 16.57
N ASN A 336 3.71 29.95 15.24
CA ASN A 336 4.94 30.09 14.48
C ASN A 336 5.66 31.41 14.82
N ARG A 337 4.92 32.53 14.91
CA ARG A 337 5.51 33.81 15.27
C ARG A 337 6.11 33.78 16.68
N LYS A 338 5.38 33.24 17.66
CA LYS A 338 5.88 33.06 19.03
C LYS A 338 7.16 32.22 19.04
N LEU A 339 7.18 31.08 18.33
CA LEU A 339 8.36 30.22 18.21
C LEU A 339 9.57 31.00 17.69
N TYR A 340 9.38 31.82 16.66
CA TYR A 340 10.43 32.68 16.12
C TYR A 340 10.96 33.65 17.13
N LEU A 341 10.08 34.40 17.82
CA LEU A 341 10.49 35.40 18.79
C LEU A 341 11.25 34.79 19.98
N GLU A 342 10.85 33.61 20.43
CA GLU A 342 11.52 32.88 21.53
C GLU A 342 12.90 32.34 21.14
N ASN A 343 13.18 32.16 19.83
CA ASN A 343 14.43 31.59 19.33
C ASN A 343 15.06 32.45 18.22
N LYS A 344 14.85 33.79 18.30
CA LYS A 344 15.14 34.69 17.19
C LYS A 344 16.56 34.60 16.67
N GLU A 345 17.55 34.70 17.55
CA GLU A 345 18.98 34.72 17.18
C GLU A 345 19.35 33.44 16.41
N PHE A 346 18.99 32.28 16.96
CA PHE A 346 19.24 31.00 16.34
C PHE A 346 18.53 30.87 14.98
N ILE A 347 17.27 31.29 14.91
CA ILE A 347 16.47 31.15 13.68
C ILE A 347 16.98 32.08 12.59
N ASP A 348 17.41 33.28 12.90
CA ASP A 348 17.98 34.24 11.95
C ASP A 348 19.29 33.70 11.38
N GLU A 349 20.20 33.15 12.21
CA GLU A 349 21.45 32.53 11.78
C GLU A 349 21.18 31.29 10.91
N TRP A 350 20.27 30.42 11.35
CA TRP A 350 19.88 29.23 10.62
C TRP A 350 19.25 29.56 9.27
N ALA A 351 18.35 30.54 9.23
CA ALA A 351 17.71 30.97 7.98
C ALA A 351 18.70 31.56 6.98
N CYS A 352 19.70 32.31 7.47
CA CYS A 352 20.81 32.82 6.67
C CYS A 352 21.71 31.68 6.17
N LYS A 353 22.17 30.77 7.05
CA LYS A 353 23.04 29.62 6.75
C LYS A 353 22.51 28.75 5.61
N TYR A 354 21.22 28.51 5.58
CA TYR A 354 20.55 27.65 4.60
C TYR A 354 19.87 28.42 3.48
N ASP A 355 19.98 29.75 3.47
CA ASP A 355 19.29 30.63 2.52
C ASP A 355 17.79 30.34 2.42
N MET A 356 17.15 30.13 3.60
CA MET A 356 15.79 29.63 3.68
C MET A 356 14.75 30.60 3.12
N LEU A 357 15.00 31.91 3.20
CA LEU A 357 14.06 32.92 2.70
C LEU A 357 13.88 32.86 1.18
N ASN A 358 14.93 32.47 0.45
CA ASN A 358 14.91 32.34 -1.01
C ASN A 358 14.51 30.94 -1.51
N LYS A 359 14.29 29.98 -0.61
CA LYS A 359 13.86 28.63 -0.99
C LYS A 359 12.44 28.59 -1.54
N ILE A 360 12.16 27.56 -2.35
CA ILE A 360 10.81 27.28 -2.86
C ILE A 360 9.87 26.92 -1.70
N LYS A 361 8.59 27.19 -1.87
CA LYS A 361 7.57 27.05 -0.79
C LYS A 361 7.59 25.69 -0.09
N LEU A 362 7.87 24.60 -0.82
CA LEU A 362 7.88 23.26 -0.22
C LEU A 362 8.99 23.10 0.84
N PHE A 363 10.13 23.78 0.71
CA PHE A 363 11.20 23.72 1.70
C PHE A 363 10.98 24.66 2.90
N LYS A 364 10.07 25.62 2.79
CA LYS A 364 9.72 26.57 3.85
C LYS A 364 8.69 26.04 4.86
N LYS A 365 8.32 24.77 4.76
CA LYS A 365 7.33 24.15 5.66
C LYS A 365 7.85 22.82 6.18
N PHE A 366 7.64 22.61 7.47
CA PHE A 366 8.07 21.40 8.15
C PHE A 366 7.01 20.87 9.10
N GLU A 367 6.87 19.54 9.17
CA GLU A 367 6.00 18.86 10.13
C GLU A 367 6.77 17.73 10.82
N TRP A 368 6.90 17.79 12.13
CA TRP A 368 7.46 16.71 12.93
C TRP A 368 6.36 15.86 13.53
N ASN A 369 6.12 14.67 12.95
CA ASN A 369 5.09 13.72 13.37
C ASN A 369 5.71 12.43 13.91
N CYS A 370 6.83 12.57 14.66
CA CYS A 370 7.59 11.43 15.19
C CYS A 370 7.41 11.22 16.70
N GLY A 371 6.76 12.17 17.40
CA GLY A 371 6.63 12.12 18.86
C GLY A 371 7.92 12.54 19.58
N THR A 372 8.01 12.21 20.88
CA THR A 372 9.14 12.58 21.74
C THR A 372 10.26 11.56 21.80
N ASP A 373 9.97 10.33 21.44
CA ASP A 373 10.86 9.17 21.51
C ASP A 373 11.76 8.98 20.27
N VAL A 374 11.43 9.63 19.16
CA VAL A 374 12.29 9.69 17.98
C VAL A 374 13.02 11.04 17.99
N THR A 375 14.32 11.01 18.19
CA THR A 375 15.15 12.21 18.34
C THR A 375 16.08 12.47 17.15
N ASP A 376 16.20 11.50 16.25
CA ASP A 376 17.11 11.55 15.10
C ASP A 376 16.31 11.39 13.79
N ILE A 377 16.46 12.36 12.88
CA ILE A 377 15.76 12.37 11.61
C ILE A 377 16.14 11.17 10.70
N HIS A 378 17.33 10.60 10.88
CA HIS A 378 17.77 9.40 10.16
C HIS A 378 16.96 8.14 10.53
N ASN A 379 16.23 8.19 11.64
CA ASN A 379 15.31 7.14 12.06
C ASN A 379 13.84 7.45 11.69
N CYS A 380 13.60 8.39 10.77
CA CYS A 380 12.27 8.81 10.34
C CYS A 380 11.93 8.34 8.92
N LEU A 381 10.65 8.25 8.64
CA LEU A 381 10.12 8.25 7.27
C LEU A 381 9.90 9.69 6.84
N ILE A 382 10.56 10.12 5.78
CA ILE A 382 10.48 11.49 5.28
C ILE A 382 9.58 11.55 4.04
N GLN A 383 8.82 12.61 3.92
CA GLN A 383 8.02 12.95 2.74
C GLN A 383 8.30 14.40 2.34
N ILE A 384 8.67 14.62 1.08
CA ILE A 384 8.73 15.95 0.48
C ILE A 384 7.47 16.12 -0.36
N ARG A 385 6.57 17.01 0.07
CA ARG A 385 5.23 17.22 -0.51
C ARG A 385 5.06 18.68 -0.92
N GLN A 386 4.08 18.98 -1.74
CA GLN A 386 3.71 20.38 -2.05
C GLN A 386 3.43 21.20 -0.78
N SER A 387 2.94 20.57 0.29
CA SER A 387 2.65 21.18 1.59
C SER A 387 3.86 21.24 2.54
N GLY A 388 5.06 20.84 2.11
CA GLY A 388 6.27 20.88 2.91
C GLY A 388 6.91 19.52 3.19
N ILE A 389 8.02 19.56 3.94
CA ILE A 389 8.72 18.36 4.42
C ILE A 389 8.00 17.83 5.66
N ARG A 390 7.78 16.53 5.71
CA ARG A 390 7.20 15.85 6.87
C ARG A 390 8.09 14.70 7.31
N ALA A 391 8.46 14.68 8.58
CA ALA A 391 9.05 13.55 9.26
C ALA A 391 7.97 12.74 9.99
N LYS A 392 7.98 11.42 9.84
CA LYS A 392 7.02 10.48 10.46
C LYS A 392 7.74 9.35 11.17
N ARG A 393 7.10 8.80 12.19
CA ARG A 393 7.55 7.58 12.86
C ARG A 393 7.69 6.41 11.88
N PRO A 394 8.72 5.56 12.03
CA PRO A 394 8.95 4.41 11.16
C PRO A 394 8.06 3.21 11.54
N THR A 395 6.81 3.46 11.84
CA THR A 395 5.80 2.43 12.12
C THR A 395 5.02 2.09 10.86
N PHE A 396 4.61 3.12 10.10
CA PHE A 396 3.76 2.95 8.92
C PHE A 396 4.17 3.88 7.80
N TYR A 397 4.26 3.33 6.60
CA TYR A 397 4.23 4.11 5.38
C TYR A 397 2.83 4.68 5.12
N PRO A 398 2.72 5.86 4.51
CA PRO A 398 1.46 6.35 4.01
C PRO A 398 0.95 5.47 2.86
N SER A 399 -0.32 5.63 2.50
CA SER A 399 -0.85 5.04 1.29
C SER A 399 -0.01 5.47 0.09
N LEU A 400 0.45 4.50 -0.70
CA LEU A 400 1.01 4.79 -2.01
C LEU A 400 -0.08 5.43 -2.86
N VAL A 401 0.20 6.61 -3.39
CA VAL A 401 -0.71 7.33 -4.28
C VAL A 401 -0.13 7.33 -5.69
N ALA A 402 -1.00 7.41 -6.68
CA ALA A 402 -0.59 7.45 -8.09
C ALA A 402 0.23 8.71 -8.46
N ILE A 403 0.25 9.70 -7.57
CA ILE A 403 1.04 10.93 -7.69
C ILE A 403 2.35 10.75 -6.90
N VAL A 404 3.45 11.16 -7.48
CA VAL A 404 4.82 10.88 -7.02
C VAL A 404 5.16 11.61 -5.71
N ASN A 405 4.76 11.03 -4.58
CA ASN A 405 5.27 11.39 -3.26
C ASN A 405 5.91 10.15 -2.62
N THR A 406 6.97 9.66 -3.26
CA THR A 406 7.69 8.48 -2.80
C THR A 406 8.31 8.76 -1.44
N PRO A 407 8.05 7.92 -0.41
CA PRO A 407 8.70 8.05 0.88
C PRO A 407 10.22 7.97 0.78
N ILE A 408 10.89 8.76 1.62
CA ILE A 408 12.34 8.85 1.71
C ILE A 408 12.76 8.26 3.06
N ILE A 409 13.86 7.53 3.05
CA ILE A 409 14.48 6.90 4.21
C ILE A 409 15.96 7.17 4.25
N TRP A 410 16.57 7.05 5.42
CA TRP A 410 18.03 7.01 5.55
C TRP A 410 18.56 5.61 5.24
N ASP A 411 19.43 5.51 4.24
CA ASP A 411 20.13 4.26 3.93
C ASP A 411 21.43 4.18 4.72
N LYS A 412 21.45 3.31 5.75
CA LYS A 412 22.59 3.16 6.65
C LYS A 412 23.86 2.66 5.94
N ASN A 413 23.71 1.91 4.84
CA ASN A 413 24.85 1.38 4.09
C ASN A 413 25.48 2.46 3.21
N LYS A 414 24.66 3.32 2.60
CA LYS A 414 25.10 4.40 1.70
C LYS A 414 25.40 5.70 2.42
N LYS A 415 24.91 5.86 3.66
CA LYS A 415 24.99 7.10 4.44
C LYS A 415 24.39 8.31 3.70
N HIS A 416 23.27 8.10 3.03
CA HIS A 416 22.47 9.08 2.31
C HIS A 416 20.99 8.83 2.45
N PHE A 417 20.20 9.86 2.30
CA PHE A 417 18.75 9.71 2.15
C PHE A 417 18.42 9.23 0.73
N ARG A 418 17.49 8.28 0.63
CA ARG A 418 17.00 7.76 -0.65
C ARG A 418 15.49 7.54 -0.66
N LYS A 419 14.90 7.53 -1.82
CA LYS A 419 13.53 7.06 -2.03
C LYS A 419 13.45 5.54 -1.81
N ILE A 420 12.30 5.04 -1.36
CA ILE A 420 12.05 3.59 -1.43
C ILE A 420 11.93 3.17 -2.89
N THR A 421 12.39 1.96 -3.22
CA THR A 421 12.35 1.43 -4.59
C THR A 421 10.94 0.96 -4.97
N PRO A 422 10.62 0.76 -6.27
CA PRO A 422 9.39 0.08 -6.67
C PRO A 422 9.25 -1.32 -6.07
N ARG A 423 10.36 -2.04 -5.85
CA ARG A 423 10.34 -3.34 -5.19
C ARG A 423 9.92 -3.22 -3.73
N GLU A 424 10.48 -2.27 -2.99
CA GLU A 424 10.09 -1.99 -1.61
C GLU A 424 8.62 -1.54 -1.52
N ALA A 425 8.16 -0.74 -2.47
CA ALA A 425 6.75 -0.37 -2.60
C ALA A 425 5.84 -1.58 -2.91
N ALA A 426 6.33 -2.57 -3.69
CA ALA A 426 5.62 -3.82 -3.94
C ALA A 426 5.54 -4.70 -2.69
N ASN A 427 6.58 -4.69 -1.84
CA ASN A 427 6.55 -5.38 -0.55
C ASN A 427 5.44 -4.83 0.36
N LEU A 428 5.18 -3.50 0.33
CA LEU A 428 4.03 -2.89 1.02
C LEU A 428 2.68 -3.38 0.49
N GLN A 429 2.58 -3.71 -0.79
CA GLN A 429 1.36 -4.28 -1.39
C GLN A 429 1.35 -5.81 -1.34
N SER A 430 2.34 -6.43 -0.66
CA SER A 430 2.48 -7.87 -0.48
C SER A 430 2.61 -8.68 -1.77
N PHE A 431 3.12 -8.07 -2.84
CA PHE A 431 3.50 -8.81 -4.04
C PHE A 431 4.70 -9.73 -3.74
N HIS A 432 4.74 -10.90 -4.36
CA HIS A 432 5.85 -11.84 -4.15
C HIS A 432 7.19 -11.27 -4.63
N GLY A 433 8.30 -11.71 -4.03
CA GLY A 433 9.65 -11.19 -4.32
C GLY A 433 10.13 -11.35 -5.76
N GLY A 434 9.52 -12.26 -6.53
CA GLY A 434 9.80 -12.45 -7.96
C GLY A 434 8.88 -11.69 -8.91
N PHE A 435 7.98 -10.83 -8.39
CA PHE A 435 7.08 -10.04 -9.23
C PHE A 435 7.90 -9.06 -10.08
N LYS A 436 7.62 -9.02 -11.39
CA LYS A 436 8.36 -8.23 -12.36
C LYS A 436 7.57 -6.99 -12.76
N PHE A 437 8.25 -5.88 -12.88
CA PHE A 437 7.67 -4.62 -13.36
C PHE A 437 8.12 -4.30 -14.79
N ARG A 438 7.32 -3.47 -15.47
CA ARG A 438 7.65 -2.89 -16.76
C ARG A 438 7.39 -1.38 -16.72
N GLY A 439 8.14 -0.64 -17.55
CA GLY A 439 8.05 0.81 -17.62
C GLY A 439 9.02 1.51 -16.65
N THR A 440 8.92 2.84 -16.60
CA THR A 440 9.71 3.68 -15.71
C THR A 440 9.28 3.52 -14.26
N ASP A 441 10.13 3.93 -13.31
CA ASP A 441 9.80 3.92 -11.89
C ASP A 441 8.52 4.70 -11.59
N ALA A 442 8.32 5.84 -12.25
CA ALA A 442 7.09 6.62 -12.12
C ALA A 442 5.84 5.80 -12.53
N THR A 443 5.95 5.03 -13.61
CA THR A 443 4.89 4.10 -14.04
C THR A 443 4.67 3.01 -12.99
N GLN A 444 5.74 2.42 -12.46
CA GLN A 444 5.68 1.34 -11.47
C GLN A 444 5.06 1.83 -10.15
N TYR A 445 5.45 3.01 -9.63
CA TYR A 445 4.81 3.60 -8.45
C TYR A 445 3.33 3.89 -8.68
N LYS A 446 2.95 4.39 -9.87
CA LYS A 446 1.55 4.62 -10.23
C LYS A 446 0.75 3.31 -10.25
N GLN A 447 1.31 2.26 -10.84
CA GLN A 447 0.72 0.92 -10.86
C GLN A 447 0.50 0.39 -9.45
N LEU A 448 1.52 0.48 -8.58
CA LEU A 448 1.46 0.04 -7.18
C LEU A 448 0.50 0.91 -6.34
N GLY A 449 0.44 2.21 -6.60
CA GLY A 449 -0.50 3.12 -5.95
C GLY A 449 -1.96 2.81 -6.27
N ASN A 450 -2.25 2.30 -7.46
CA ASN A 450 -3.58 1.88 -7.89
C ASN A 450 -3.89 0.40 -7.55
N SER A 451 -2.90 -0.37 -7.11
CA SER A 451 -3.08 -1.78 -6.83
C SER A 451 -3.76 -2.03 -5.49
N VAL A 452 -4.28 -3.23 -5.32
CA VAL A 452 -4.84 -3.77 -4.08
C VAL A 452 -3.76 -4.51 -3.29
N ASN A 453 -3.93 -4.65 -1.96
CA ASN A 453 -3.00 -5.43 -1.14
C ASN A 453 -3.29 -6.92 -1.24
N VAL A 454 -2.31 -7.68 -1.73
CA VAL A 454 -2.44 -9.12 -2.01
C VAL A 454 -2.72 -9.94 -0.74
N ARG A 455 -2.05 -9.63 0.38
CA ARG A 455 -2.24 -10.38 1.64
C ARG A 455 -3.62 -10.16 2.25
N VAL A 456 -4.09 -8.93 2.23
CA VAL A 456 -5.46 -8.61 2.72
C VAL A 456 -6.49 -9.38 1.91
N LEU A 457 -6.39 -9.36 0.58
CA LEU A 457 -7.31 -10.08 -0.30
C LEU A 457 -7.23 -11.60 -0.13
N LYS A 458 -6.03 -12.16 0.05
CA LYS A 458 -5.87 -13.58 0.35
C LYS A 458 -6.66 -13.97 1.60
N ILE A 459 -6.48 -13.23 2.71
CA ILE A 459 -7.18 -13.50 3.96
C ILE A 459 -8.70 -13.34 3.79
N LEU A 460 -9.15 -12.28 3.12
CA LEU A 460 -10.58 -12.07 2.88
C LEU A 460 -11.20 -13.18 2.04
N GLY A 461 -10.54 -13.62 0.98
CA GLY A 461 -11.01 -14.73 0.16
C GLY A 461 -11.07 -16.04 0.94
N GLU A 462 -10.01 -16.35 1.70
CA GLU A 462 -9.96 -17.52 2.58
C GLU A 462 -11.12 -17.55 3.57
N ARG A 463 -11.36 -16.44 4.27
CA ARG A 463 -12.42 -16.34 5.25
C ARG A 463 -13.83 -16.31 4.64
N LEU A 464 -13.99 -15.73 3.45
CA LEU A 464 -15.24 -15.76 2.71
C LEU A 464 -15.59 -17.19 2.25
N PHE A 465 -14.60 -17.92 1.72
CA PHE A 465 -14.83 -19.30 1.25
C PHE A 465 -15.19 -20.25 2.39
N ALA A 466 -14.66 -20.02 3.59
CA ALA A 466 -15.03 -20.80 4.79
C ALA A 466 -16.50 -20.64 5.22
N LEU A 467 -17.25 -19.68 4.67
CA LEU A 467 -18.68 -19.50 4.95
C LEU A 467 -19.59 -20.43 4.13
N ALA A 468 -19.05 -21.17 3.16
CA ALA A 468 -19.82 -22.13 2.37
C ALA A 468 -20.12 -23.43 3.16
N ASN A 469 -21.26 -24.10 2.85
CA ASN A 469 -21.70 -25.32 3.55
C ASN A 469 -20.78 -26.53 3.33
N ASP A 470 -20.24 -26.71 2.14
CA ASP A 470 -19.47 -27.90 1.75
C ASP A 470 -17.98 -27.65 1.80
N GLY A 471 -17.53 -26.98 2.90
CA GLY A 471 -16.14 -26.77 3.09
C GLY A 471 -15.35 -26.63 1.80
N TRP A 472 -15.24 -25.42 1.27
CA TRP A 472 -14.16 -25.13 0.36
C TRP A 472 -12.82 -25.28 1.12
N ASP A 473 -12.83 -26.26 2.03
CA ASP A 473 -11.73 -26.79 2.82
C ASP A 473 -10.79 -27.57 1.90
N GLY A 474 -10.05 -26.81 1.12
CA GLY A 474 -8.76 -27.32 0.80
C GLY A 474 -7.89 -27.06 2.01
N ASP A 475 -7.09 -28.01 2.40
CA ASP A 475 -6.07 -27.91 3.41
C ASP A 475 -5.40 -26.53 3.37
N ILE A 476 -5.94 -25.63 4.17
CA ILE A 476 -5.31 -24.37 4.48
C ILE A 476 -4.29 -24.78 5.53
N ASP A 477 -3.12 -25.23 5.05
CA ASP A 477 -1.96 -25.32 5.93
C ASP A 477 -1.87 -23.99 6.66
N ASP A 478 -2.16 -24.03 7.95
CA ASP A 478 -1.77 -22.99 8.89
C ASP A 478 -0.27 -22.81 8.75
N GLU A 479 0.13 -21.97 7.79
CA GLU A 479 1.53 -21.60 7.65
C GLU A 479 1.97 -20.97 8.96
N LYS A 480 2.60 -21.80 9.75
CA LYS A 480 3.59 -21.35 10.70
C LYS A 480 4.50 -20.33 10.01
N ASN A 481 4.25 -19.03 10.31
CA ASN A 481 5.08 -17.82 10.18
C ASN A 481 6.03 -17.71 8.99
#